data_661ff2c3375f236e823c43d3308d2305
#
_entry.id   661ff2c3375f236e823c43d3308d2305
#
_cell.length_a   1.000
_cell.length_b   1.000
_cell.length_c   1.000
_cell.angle_alpha   90.00
_cell.angle_beta   90.00
_cell.angle_gamma   90.00
#
_symmetry.space_group_name_H-M   'P 1'
#
loop_
_entity.id
_entity.type
_entity.pdbx_description
1 polymer ?
#
loop_
_entity_poly.entity_id
_entity_poly.type
_entity_poly.pdbx_seq_one_letter_code
_entity_poly.pdbx_strand_id
1 'polypeptide(L)'
;MNDLININMDTQTVSARELYQKLNIGTRFNDWFPRMTEYGFVEGTDFYSKMSKTVNGGRPSTDYEISVDMAKQICMIQRTPEGKEVRQYLIDLEKAWNTPEQVFARALKMADQTISSLKDRCKFLGGQVVEQQKVIEELQPKASYYDMILQCKDLIATTVIAKDYGMSRSPPH
;
A
#
# COMPACT_ATOMS: atom_id res chain seq x y z
N MET A 1 27.85 14.76 13.56
CA MET A 1 27.06 15.83 12.94
C MET A 1 25.91 16.12 13.86
N ASN A 2 25.75 17.36 14.31
CA ASN A 2 24.56 17.70 15.09
C ASN A 2 23.38 17.70 14.12
N ASP A 3 22.52 16.69 14.23
CA ASP A 3 21.28 16.64 13.46
C ASP A 3 20.38 17.77 13.96
N LEU A 4 20.30 18.83 13.20
CA LEU A 4 19.47 20.00 13.52
C LEU A 4 17.99 19.63 13.58
N ILE A 5 17.55 18.74 12.72
CA ILE A 5 16.17 18.23 12.63
C ILE A 5 16.21 16.76 12.22
N ASN A 6 15.34 15.96 12.83
CA ASN A 6 15.21 14.55 12.47
C ASN A 6 14.37 14.40 11.20
N ILE A 7 14.96 13.78 10.17
CA ILE A 7 14.30 13.59 8.87
C ILE A 7 14.07 12.10 8.66
N ASN A 8 12.83 11.74 8.36
CA ASN A 8 12.54 10.39 7.89
C ASN A 8 13.02 10.23 6.45
N MET A 9 14.10 9.45 6.30
CA MET A 9 14.75 9.25 4.99
C MET A 9 13.93 8.43 4.01
N ASP A 10 13.02 7.55 4.49
CA ASP A 10 12.19 6.71 3.64
C ASP A 10 11.03 7.51 3.01
N THR A 11 10.43 8.42 3.78
CA THR A 11 9.29 9.23 3.34
C THR A 11 9.67 10.65 2.92
N GLN A 12 10.93 11.07 3.17
CA GLN A 12 11.41 12.44 2.99
C GLN A 12 10.53 13.48 3.70
N THR A 13 10.14 13.16 4.93
CA THR A 13 9.28 14.00 5.77
C THR A 13 9.98 14.42 7.04
N VAL A 14 9.53 15.55 7.59
CA VAL A 14 10.01 16.17 8.83
C VAL A 14 8.82 16.43 9.74
N SER A 15 8.99 16.30 11.06
CA SER A 15 7.96 16.73 12.00
C SER A 15 7.78 18.26 11.97
N ALA A 16 6.55 18.71 11.69
CA ALA A 16 6.21 20.13 11.71
C ALA A 16 6.45 20.74 13.09
N ARG A 17 6.25 19.97 14.16
CA ARG A 17 6.48 20.41 15.54
C ARG A 17 7.96 20.58 15.85
N GLU A 18 8.81 19.68 15.36
CA GLU A 18 10.25 19.81 15.51
C GLU A 18 10.78 21.03 14.76
N LEU A 19 10.31 21.24 13.52
CA LEU A 19 10.62 22.43 12.74
C LEU A 19 10.19 23.72 13.48
N TYR A 20 8.96 23.75 13.99
CA TYR A 20 8.42 24.88 14.77
C TYR A 20 9.30 25.20 15.99
N GLN A 21 9.75 24.20 16.74
CA GLN A 21 10.63 24.39 17.89
C GLN A 21 12.01 24.94 17.48
N LYS A 22 12.58 24.42 16.40
CA LYS A 22 13.88 24.88 15.88
C LYS A 22 13.85 26.30 15.31
N LEU A 23 12.71 26.70 14.74
CA LEU A 23 12.51 28.07 14.25
C LEU A 23 12.21 29.05 15.37
N ASN A 24 12.13 28.62 16.63
CA ASN A 24 11.87 29.42 17.82
C ASN A 24 10.66 30.35 17.67
N ILE A 25 9.54 29.81 17.18
CA ILE A 25 8.34 30.59 16.86
C ILE A 25 7.57 30.94 18.14
N GLY A 26 7.30 32.20 18.36
CA GLY A 26 6.63 32.69 19.59
C GLY A 26 5.11 32.48 19.62
N THR A 27 4.45 32.24 18.48
CA THR A 27 3.00 31.95 18.41
C THR A 27 2.74 30.48 18.69
N ARG A 28 1.52 30.14 19.16
CA ARG A 28 1.18 28.75 19.44
C ARG A 28 1.21 27.91 18.16
N PHE A 29 1.64 26.66 18.24
CA PHE A 29 1.72 25.75 17.10
C PHE A 29 0.40 25.62 16.33
N ASN A 30 -0.71 25.52 17.06
CA ASN A 30 -2.05 25.37 16.48
C ASN A 30 -2.55 26.64 15.74
N ASP A 31 -1.97 27.80 16.03
CA ASP A 31 -2.28 29.06 15.34
C ASP A 31 -1.29 29.29 14.19
N TRP A 32 -0.07 28.82 14.35
CA TRP A 32 1.01 29.00 13.37
C TRP A 32 0.88 28.06 12.18
N PHE A 33 0.65 26.76 12.43
CA PHE A 33 0.65 25.77 11.36
C PHE A 33 -0.46 26.01 10.31
N PRO A 34 -1.73 26.32 10.69
CA PRO A 34 -2.76 26.64 9.70
C PRO A 34 -2.40 27.85 8.83
N ARG A 35 -1.75 28.89 9.40
CA ARG A 35 -1.28 30.03 8.60
C ARG A 35 -0.20 29.64 7.59
N MET A 36 0.62 28.65 7.91
CA MET A 36 1.60 28.13 6.93
C MET A 36 0.91 27.37 5.81
N THR A 37 -0.16 26.62 6.10
CA THR A 37 -0.90 25.90 5.05
C THR A 37 -1.62 26.85 4.07
N GLU A 38 -2.00 28.06 4.50
CA GLU A 38 -2.61 29.09 3.65
C GLU A 38 -1.69 29.58 2.50
N TYR A 39 -0.39 29.31 2.57
CA TYR A 39 0.55 29.62 1.48
C TYR A 39 0.43 28.71 0.26
N GLY A 40 -0.57 27.81 0.23
CA GLY A 40 -0.88 26.97 -0.92
C GLY A 40 -0.40 25.54 -0.78
N PHE A 41 -0.07 25.07 0.41
CA PHE A 41 0.28 23.68 0.67
C PHE A 41 -0.96 22.79 0.73
N VAL A 42 -0.85 21.59 0.16
CA VAL A 42 -1.96 20.64 -0.01
C VAL A 42 -1.78 19.45 0.94
N GLU A 43 -2.82 19.16 1.75
CA GLU A 43 -2.85 17.96 2.56
C GLU A 43 -2.85 16.70 1.68
N GLY A 44 -2.06 15.70 2.08
CA GLY A 44 -1.87 14.47 1.29
C GLY A 44 -0.71 14.53 0.28
N THR A 45 -0.16 15.73 0.01
CA THR A 45 1.02 15.91 -0.86
C THR A 45 2.16 16.58 -0.10
N ASP A 46 1.91 17.72 0.49
CA ASP A 46 2.93 18.53 1.17
C ASP A 46 2.99 18.21 2.66
N PHE A 47 1.88 17.85 3.27
CA PHE A 47 1.80 17.47 4.68
C PHE A 47 0.72 16.41 4.94
N TYR A 48 0.92 15.66 6.03
CA TYR A 48 0.00 14.63 6.52
C TYR A 48 -0.28 14.85 7.99
N SER A 49 -1.56 14.75 8.38
CA SER A 49 -1.95 14.82 9.79
C SER A 49 -1.62 13.51 10.51
N LYS A 50 -0.99 13.59 11.68
CA LYS A 50 -0.65 12.45 12.54
C LYS A 50 -1.21 12.67 13.94
N MET A 51 -2.05 11.75 14.40
CA MET A 51 -2.50 11.77 15.79
C MET A 51 -1.38 11.28 16.71
N SER A 52 -0.85 12.16 17.55
CA SER A 52 0.10 11.80 18.60
C SER A 52 -0.66 11.21 19.79
N LYS A 53 -0.37 9.93 20.13
CA LYS A 53 -0.87 9.34 21.37
C LYS A 53 -0.08 9.93 22.54
N THR A 54 -0.76 10.64 23.43
CA THR A 54 -0.18 11.13 24.69
C THR A 54 0.09 9.95 25.60
N VAL A 55 1.34 9.75 25.99
CA VAL A 55 1.78 8.66 26.88
C VAL A 55 1.14 8.78 28.27
N ASN A 56 0.67 9.94 28.67
CA ASN A 56 0.14 10.26 30.00
C ASN A 56 -1.38 10.54 30.04
N GLY A 57 -2.18 9.99 29.13
CA GLY A 57 -3.64 10.04 29.22
C GLY A 57 -4.29 11.42 28.95
N GLY A 58 -3.57 12.35 28.34
CA GLY A 58 -4.11 13.65 27.91
C GLY A 58 -4.85 13.57 26.56
N ARG A 59 -5.55 14.66 26.18
CA ARG A 59 -6.18 14.79 24.86
C ARG A 59 -5.14 14.59 23.76
N PRO A 60 -5.38 13.70 22.76
CA PRO A 60 -4.47 13.53 21.65
C PRO A 60 -4.15 14.86 20.98
N SER A 61 -2.86 15.16 20.80
CA SER A 61 -2.46 16.35 20.06
C SER A 61 -2.32 16.00 18.59
N THR A 62 -2.86 16.84 17.72
CA THR A 62 -2.62 16.71 16.29
C THR A 62 -1.20 17.18 16.00
N ASP A 63 -0.41 16.34 15.38
CA ASP A 63 0.90 16.65 14.84
C ASP A 63 0.87 16.50 13.32
N TYR A 64 1.87 17.07 12.64
CA TYR A 64 1.91 17.01 11.18
C TYR A 64 3.30 16.58 10.74
N GLU A 65 3.34 15.69 9.76
CA GLU A 65 4.54 15.37 8.99
C GLU A 65 4.50 16.18 7.70
N ILE A 66 5.53 16.96 7.44
CA ILE A 66 5.64 17.86 6.29
C ILE A 66 6.76 17.38 5.36
N SER A 67 6.62 17.61 4.08
CA SER A 67 7.67 17.32 3.09
C SER A 67 8.89 18.23 3.31
N VAL A 68 10.07 17.75 2.92
CA VAL A 68 11.31 18.53 2.97
C VAL A 68 11.17 19.84 2.18
N ASP A 69 10.41 19.80 1.07
CA ASP A 69 10.18 20.99 0.25
C ASP A 69 9.30 22.01 0.97
N MET A 70 8.22 21.59 1.62
CA MET A 70 7.41 22.46 2.47
C MET A 70 8.25 23.04 3.62
N ALA A 71 9.07 22.23 4.27
CA ALA A 71 9.95 22.70 5.34
C ALA A 71 10.93 23.79 4.86
N LYS A 72 11.54 23.63 3.68
CA LYS A 72 12.40 24.66 3.07
C LYS A 72 11.64 25.95 2.79
N GLN A 73 10.43 25.86 2.25
CA GLN A 73 9.59 27.03 1.97
C GLN A 73 9.17 27.77 3.25
N ILE A 74 8.77 27.03 4.30
CA ILE A 74 8.47 27.62 5.62
C ILE A 74 9.69 28.36 6.16
N CYS A 75 10.90 27.79 6.07
CA CYS A 75 12.14 28.45 6.48
C CYS A 75 12.45 29.72 5.66
N MET A 76 11.99 29.81 4.41
CA MET A 76 12.10 31.03 3.60
C MET A 76 11.15 32.13 4.05
N ILE A 77 9.94 31.74 4.45
CA ILE A 77 8.90 32.67 4.94
C ILE A 77 9.34 33.28 6.28
N GLN A 78 9.96 32.48 7.13
CA GLN A 78 10.41 32.83 8.47
C GLN A 78 11.72 33.63 8.45
N ARG A 79 11.97 34.60 7.83
CA ARG A 79 13.17 35.46 7.64
C ARG A 79 14.08 35.64 8.90
N THR A 80 14.27 34.58 9.69
CA THR A 80 15.08 34.55 10.92
C THR A 80 16.44 33.89 10.66
N PRO A 81 17.46 34.14 11.50
CA PRO A 81 18.74 33.44 11.42
C PRO A 81 18.60 31.91 11.52
N GLU A 82 17.74 31.44 12.44
CA GLU A 82 17.42 30.04 12.65
C GLU A 82 16.80 29.43 11.39
N GLY A 83 15.86 30.16 10.75
CA GLY A 83 15.28 29.74 9.47
C GLY A 83 16.31 29.60 8.35
N LYS A 84 17.32 30.48 8.32
CA LYS A 84 18.42 30.40 7.36
C LYS A 84 19.29 29.13 7.62
N GLU A 85 19.61 28.86 8.88
CA GLU A 85 20.43 27.70 9.27
C GLU A 85 19.73 26.38 8.95
N VAL A 86 18.48 26.25 9.35
CA VAL A 86 17.66 25.07 9.07
C VAL A 86 17.50 24.85 7.56
N ARG A 87 17.21 25.90 6.81
CA ARG A 87 17.10 25.81 5.35
C ARG A 87 18.40 25.34 4.71
N GLN A 88 19.55 25.89 5.14
CA GLN A 88 20.85 25.50 4.59
C GLN A 88 21.13 24.03 4.88
N TYR A 89 20.84 23.58 6.11
CA TYR A 89 20.95 22.18 6.49
C TYR A 89 20.09 21.26 5.60
N LEU A 90 18.83 21.62 5.35
CA LEU A 90 17.93 20.85 4.48
C LEU A 90 18.41 20.78 3.04
N ILE A 91 18.97 21.88 2.51
CA ILE A 91 19.54 21.93 1.16
C ILE A 91 20.80 21.05 1.07
N ASP A 92 21.67 21.08 2.04
CA ASP A 92 22.90 20.30 2.03
C ASP A 92 22.61 18.80 2.19
N LEU A 93 21.60 18.48 3.01
CA LEU A 93 21.11 17.11 3.13
C LEU A 93 20.51 16.60 1.81
N GLU A 94 19.72 17.42 1.13
CA GLU A 94 19.16 17.04 -0.18
C GLU A 94 20.23 16.79 -1.23
N LYS A 95 21.26 17.64 -1.25
CA LYS A 95 22.42 17.41 -2.13
C LYS A 95 23.13 16.09 -1.82
N ALA A 96 23.37 15.81 -0.54
CA ALA A 96 23.97 14.55 -0.10
C ALA A 96 23.10 13.34 -0.45
N TRP A 97 21.77 13.48 -0.36
CA TRP A 97 20.80 12.46 -0.72
C TRP A 97 20.75 12.18 -2.23
N ASN A 98 20.95 13.20 -3.05
CA ASN A 98 20.87 13.14 -4.50
C ASN A 98 22.24 12.91 -5.18
N THR A 99 23.24 12.43 -4.44
CA THR A 99 24.49 11.98 -5.08
C THR A 99 24.20 10.76 -5.96
N PRO A 100 24.89 10.60 -7.10
CA PRO A 100 24.70 9.47 -8.00
C PRO A 100 24.75 8.12 -7.29
N GLU A 101 25.67 7.94 -6.36
CA GLU A 101 25.88 6.72 -5.59
C GLU A 101 24.63 6.40 -4.72
N GLN A 102 24.07 7.42 -4.06
CA GLN A 102 22.87 7.26 -3.23
C GLN A 102 21.61 6.97 -4.07
N VAL A 103 21.52 7.60 -5.23
CA VAL A 103 20.43 7.34 -6.19
C VAL A 103 20.50 5.89 -6.69
N PHE A 104 21.70 5.42 -7.09
CA PHE A 104 21.90 4.04 -7.52
C PHE A 104 21.60 3.03 -6.39
N ALA A 105 22.08 3.30 -5.18
CA ALA A 105 21.82 2.42 -4.03
C ALA A 105 20.32 2.26 -3.75
N ARG A 106 19.55 3.35 -3.80
CA ARG A 106 18.10 3.32 -3.65
C ARG A 106 17.40 2.57 -4.79
N ALA A 107 17.82 2.83 -6.03
CA ALA A 107 17.28 2.14 -7.19
C ALA A 107 17.51 0.62 -7.13
N LEU A 108 18.70 0.18 -6.70
CA LEU A 108 19.00 -1.23 -6.47
C LEU A 108 18.10 -1.83 -5.38
N LYS A 109 17.96 -1.16 -4.24
CA LYS A 109 17.09 -1.62 -3.15
C LYS A 109 15.65 -1.78 -3.61
N MET A 110 15.12 -0.83 -4.37
CA MET A 110 13.76 -0.90 -4.93
C MET A 110 13.63 -2.03 -5.95
N ALA A 111 14.64 -2.25 -6.80
CA ALA A 111 14.65 -3.36 -7.73
C ALA A 111 14.65 -4.72 -7.02
N ASP A 112 15.47 -4.89 -5.98
CA ASP A 112 15.50 -6.11 -5.17
C ASP A 112 14.17 -6.40 -4.47
N GLN A 113 13.53 -5.38 -3.91
CA GLN A 113 12.19 -5.50 -3.32
C GLN A 113 11.15 -5.93 -4.35
N THR A 114 11.19 -5.34 -5.54
CA THR A 114 10.28 -5.69 -6.64
C THR A 114 10.51 -7.12 -7.11
N ILE A 115 11.75 -7.53 -7.28
CA ILE A 115 12.11 -8.91 -7.66
C ILE A 115 11.65 -9.91 -6.61
N SER A 116 11.85 -9.61 -5.31
CA SER A 116 11.38 -10.47 -4.23
C SER A 116 9.86 -10.62 -4.24
N SER A 117 9.14 -9.52 -4.35
CA SER A 117 7.67 -9.52 -4.44
C SER A 117 7.15 -10.31 -5.64
N LEU A 118 7.78 -10.14 -6.81
CA LEU A 118 7.42 -10.91 -8.01
C LEU A 118 7.73 -12.40 -7.86
N LYS A 119 8.84 -12.77 -7.23
CA LYS A 119 9.17 -14.18 -6.94
C LYS A 119 8.12 -14.82 -6.02
N ASP A 120 7.69 -14.12 -4.99
CA ASP A 120 6.67 -14.63 -4.07
C ASP A 120 5.33 -14.79 -4.78
N ARG A 121 4.97 -13.84 -5.64
CA ARG A 121 3.77 -13.93 -6.47
C ARG A 121 3.83 -15.10 -7.47
N CYS A 122 4.98 -15.32 -8.11
CA CYS A 122 5.19 -16.48 -8.98
C CYS A 122 5.07 -17.81 -8.23
N LYS A 123 5.62 -17.93 -7.03
CA LYS A 123 5.46 -19.13 -6.17
C LYS A 123 4.01 -19.38 -5.82
N PHE A 124 3.28 -18.33 -5.43
CA PHE A 124 1.86 -18.44 -5.10
C PHE A 124 1.04 -18.92 -6.31
N LEU A 125 1.22 -18.30 -7.47
CA LEU A 125 0.53 -18.68 -8.71
C LEU A 125 0.91 -20.10 -9.16
N GLY A 126 2.17 -20.47 -9.05
CA GLY A 126 2.63 -21.84 -9.32
C GLY A 126 1.93 -22.87 -8.44
N GLY A 127 1.76 -22.58 -7.15
CA GLY A 127 0.98 -23.42 -6.24
C GLY A 127 -0.48 -23.57 -6.66
N GLN A 128 -1.12 -22.48 -7.06
CA GLN A 128 -2.51 -22.52 -7.56
C GLN A 128 -2.65 -23.35 -8.83
N VAL A 129 -1.71 -23.22 -9.77
CA VAL A 129 -1.72 -24.01 -11.00
C VAL A 129 -1.61 -25.52 -10.70
N VAL A 130 -0.72 -25.91 -9.79
CA VAL A 130 -0.59 -27.31 -9.37
C VAL A 130 -1.86 -27.84 -8.72
N GLU A 131 -2.52 -27.03 -7.90
CA GLU A 131 -3.78 -27.41 -7.25
C GLU A 131 -4.92 -27.54 -8.28
N GLN A 132 -5.02 -26.58 -9.19
CA GLN A 132 -6.00 -26.65 -10.30
C GLN A 132 -5.77 -27.87 -11.20
N GLN A 133 -4.51 -28.20 -11.47
CA GLN A 133 -4.16 -29.39 -12.27
C GLN A 133 -4.65 -30.66 -11.61
N LYS A 134 -4.51 -30.82 -10.30
CA LYS A 134 -5.05 -31.98 -9.56
C LYS A 134 -6.57 -32.08 -9.68
N VAL A 135 -7.26 -30.96 -9.54
CA VAL A 135 -8.73 -30.89 -9.69
C VAL A 135 -9.15 -31.32 -11.11
N ILE A 136 -8.43 -30.86 -12.13
CA ILE A 136 -8.67 -31.23 -13.52
C ILE A 136 -8.46 -32.72 -13.71
N GLU A 137 -7.38 -33.30 -13.20
CA GLU A 137 -7.10 -34.74 -13.28
C GLU A 137 -8.16 -35.61 -12.58
N GLU A 138 -8.73 -35.14 -11.48
CA GLU A 138 -9.85 -35.80 -10.78
C GLU A 138 -11.18 -35.70 -11.54
N LEU A 139 -11.42 -34.59 -12.24
CA LEU A 139 -12.67 -34.35 -12.96
C LEU A 139 -12.68 -34.91 -14.37
N GLN A 140 -11.53 -35.05 -15.03
CA GLN A 140 -11.43 -35.58 -16.38
C GLN A 140 -12.09 -36.98 -16.56
N PRO A 141 -11.85 -37.98 -15.68
CA PRO A 141 -12.51 -39.27 -15.84
C PRO A 141 -14.02 -39.21 -15.65
N LYS A 142 -14.50 -38.31 -14.79
CA LYS A 142 -15.94 -38.07 -14.59
C LYS A 142 -16.56 -37.45 -15.83
N ALA A 143 -15.92 -36.44 -16.41
CA ALA A 143 -16.37 -35.74 -17.62
C ALA A 143 -16.42 -36.70 -18.80
N SER A 144 -15.37 -37.52 -19.04
CA SER A 144 -15.36 -38.48 -20.13
C SER A 144 -16.40 -39.60 -19.95
N TYR A 145 -16.70 -39.99 -18.72
CA TYR A 145 -17.79 -40.93 -18.43
C TYR A 145 -19.16 -40.34 -18.82
N TYR A 146 -19.45 -39.09 -18.46
CA TYR A 146 -20.68 -38.42 -18.84
C TYR A 146 -20.80 -38.24 -20.35
N ASP A 147 -19.72 -37.87 -21.04
CA ASP A 147 -19.69 -37.73 -22.50
C ASP A 147 -19.95 -39.10 -23.18
N MET A 148 -19.38 -40.17 -22.68
CA MET A 148 -19.63 -41.53 -23.20
C MET A 148 -21.10 -41.91 -23.03
N ILE A 149 -21.72 -41.64 -21.87
CA ILE A 149 -23.14 -41.92 -21.62
C ILE A 149 -24.04 -41.09 -22.52
N LEU A 150 -23.76 -39.79 -22.70
CA LEU A 150 -24.57 -38.89 -23.52
C LEU A 150 -24.45 -39.22 -25.03
N GLN A 151 -23.32 -39.79 -25.46
CA GLN A 151 -23.12 -40.25 -26.85
C GLN A 151 -23.71 -41.63 -27.14
N CYS A 152 -24.10 -42.41 -26.11
CA CYS A 152 -24.80 -43.65 -26.31
C CYS A 152 -26.18 -43.40 -26.90
N LYS A 153 -26.32 -43.64 -28.21
CA LYS A 153 -27.59 -43.52 -28.95
C LYS A 153 -28.66 -44.53 -28.48
N ASP A 154 -28.27 -45.52 -27.69
CA ASP A 154 -29.13 -46.62 -27.21
C ASP A 154 -29.58 -46.43 -25.75
N LEU A 155 -29.60 -45.20 -25.24
CA LEU A 155 -30.25 -44.89 -23.96
C LEU A 155 -31.77 -45.04 -24.11
N ILE A 156 -32.23 -46.29 -24.00
CA ILE A 156 -33.66 -46.59 -23.94
C ILE A 156 -34.18 -45.98 -22.61
N ALA A 157 -35.09 -45.02 -22.71
CA ALA A 157 -35.73 -44.43 -21.51
C ALA A 157 -36.35 -45.58 -20.70
N THR A 158 -36.17 -45.54 -19.36
CA THR A 158 -36.72 -46.53 -18.42
C THR A 158 -38.22 -46.77 -18.63
N THR A 159 -38.94 -45.77 -19.15
CA THR A 159 -40.36 -45.90 -19.58
C THR A 159 -40.57 -46.83 -20.76
N VAL A 160 -39.62 -46.99 -21.68
CA VAL A 160 -39.71 -47.92 -22.81
C VAL A 160 -39.45 -49.34 -22.32
N ILE A 161 -38.46 -49.53 -21.49
CA ILE A 161 -38.17 -50.83 -20.84
C ILE A 161 -39.34 -51.26 -19.99
N ALA A 162 -39.96 -50.39 -19.21
CA ALA A 162 -41.14 -50.71 -18.40
C ALA A 162 -42.34 -51.10 -19.24
N LYS A 163 -42.52 -50.55 -20.44
CA LYS A 163 -43.56 -50.96 -21.40
C LYS A 163 -43.31 -52.34 -21.99
N ASP A 164 -42.08 -52.68 -22.35
CA ASP A 164 -41.73 -53.98 -22.90
C ASP A 164 -41.90 -55.09 -21.87
N TYR A 165 -41.75 -54.81 -20.59
CA TYR A 165 -42.02 -55.73 -19.49
C TYR A 165 -43.46 -55.73 -18.97
N GLY A 166 -44.38 -55.03 -19.64
CA GLY A 166 -45.81 -54.99 -19.27
C GLY A 166 -46.10 -54.22 -17.97
N MET A 167 -45.13 -53.43 -17.46
CA MET A 167 -45.30 -52.61 -16.25
C MET A 167 -45.97 -51.30 -16.63
N SER A 168 -47.28 -51.26 -16.55
CA SER A 168 -48.05 -50.03 -16.66
C SER A 168 -47.95 -49.24 -15.36
N ARG A 169 -47.64 -47.98 -15.45
CA ARG A 169 -47.68 -47.06 -14.31
C ARG A 169 -49.12 -46.80 -13.90
N SER A 170 -49.62 -47.53 -12.88
CA SER A 170 -50.87 -47.15 -12.28
C SER A 170 -50.70 -45.83 -11.51
N PRO A 171 -51.55 -44.81 -11.74
CA PRO A 171 -51.53 -43.61 -10.91
C PRO A 171 -51.94 -43.95 -9.47
N PRO A 172 -51.36 -43.32 -8.46
CA PRO A 172 -51.85 -43.49 -7.08
C PRO A 172 -53.25 -42.82 -6.96
N HIS A 173 -54.14 -43.55 -6.29
CA HIS A 173 -55.47 -43.04 -5.87
C HIS A 173 -55.34 -41.94 -4.81
#